data_d2318fd00f8e04479877ea4ea7190bec
#
_entry.id   d2318fd00f8e04479877ea4ea7190bec
#
_cell.length_a   1.000
_cell.length_b   1.000
_cell.length_c   1.000
_cell.angle_alpha   90.00
_cell.angle_beta   90.00
_cell.angle_gamma   90.00
#
_symmetry.space_group_name_H-M   'P 1'
#
loop_
_entity.id
_entity.type
_entity.pdbx_description
1 polymer ?
#
loop_
_entity_poly.entity_id
_entity_poly.type
_entity_poly.pdbx_seq_one_letter_code
_entity_poly.pdbx_strand_id
1 'polypeptide(L)'
;DLQGEKRLKIKSLGALMMKKLHLNIVSPEKELFNGEVESVTLPGTMGSFSILPQHAPIVSSLGTGKLIYATDGEEHELDIQSGFVEMSNGRVAVCIEQQ
;
A
#
# COMPACT_ATOMS: atom_id res chain seq x y z
N ASP A 1 -19.11 -15.89 -27.71
CA ASP A 1 -18.41 -15.82 -27.60
C ASP A 1 -17.43 -16.19 -27.47
N LEU A 2 -17.30 -16.71 -27.41
CA LEU A 2 -16.35 -16.92 -27.17
C LEU A 2 -15.45 -16.05 -27.21
N GLN A 3 -15.50 -15.53 -27.60
CA GLN A 3 -14.73 -14.54 -27.66
C GLN A 3 -14.97 -13.75 -26.49
N GLY A 4 -16.03 -13.84 -25.95
CA GLY A 4 -16.33 -13.09 -24.83
C GLY A 4 -15.47 -13.39 -23.69
N GLU A 5 -15.29 -14.59 -23.41
CA GLU A 5 -14.51 -14.94 -22.34
C GLU A 5 -13.16 -14.50 -22.49
N LYS A 6 -12.65 -14.57 -23.65
CA LYS A 6 -11.37 -14.19 -23.86
C LYS A 6 -11.18 -12.76 -23.59
N ARG A 7 -12.08 -11.96 -24.01
CA ARG A 7 -11.93 -10.61 -23.84
C ARG A 7 -11.93 -10.22 -22.43
N LEU A 8 -12.76 -10.83 -21.68
CA LEU A 8 -12.84 -10.58 -20.33
C LEU A 8 -11.57 -10.87 -19.63
N LYS A 9 -11.01 -11.96 -19.91
CA LYS A 9 -9.81 -12.33 -19.32
C LYS A 9 -8.72 -11.39 -19.59
N ILE A 10 -8.60 -10.96 -20.78
CA ILE A 10 -7.55 -10.10 -21.14
C ILE A 10 -7.64 -8.80 -20.40
N LYS A 11 -8.80 -8.27 -20.27
CA LYS A 11 -8.97 -7.10 -19.58
C LYS A 11 -8.60 -7.24 -18.15
N SER A 12 -8.98 -8.27 -17.54
CA SER A 12 -8.65 -8.53 -16.21
C SER A 12 -7.21 -8.62 -16.00
N LEU A 13 -6.55 -9.28 -16.90
CA LEU A 13 -5.17 -9.45 -16.80
C LEU A 13 -4.47 -8.14 -16.82
N GLY A 14 -4.80 -7.28 -17.72
CA GLY A 14 -4.16 -6.03 -17.79
C GLY A 14 -4.39 -5.23 -16.52
N ALA A 15 -5.57 -5.27 -16.02
CA ALA A 15 -5.87 -4.57 -14.84
C ALA A 15 -5.08 -5.08 -13.69
N LEU A 16 -4.98 -6.38 -13.58
CA LEU A 16 -4.25 -6.96 -12.51
C LEU A 16 -2.81 -6.58 -12.51
N MET A 17 -2.21 -6.51 -13.65
CA MET A 17 -0.85 -6.21 -13.68
C MET A 17 -0.53 -4.85 -13.18
N MET A 18 -1.50 -4.00 -13.11
CA MET A 18 -1.24 -2.69 -12.67
C MET A 18 -1.84 -2.37 -11.36
N LYS A 19 -2.32 -3.35 -10.65
CA LYS A 19 -3.06 -3.08 -9.46
C LYS A 19 -2.36 -3.41 -8.17
N LYS A 20 -1.06 -3.46 -8.18
CA LYS A 20 -0.34 -3.77 -6.97
C LYS A 20 0.71 -2.72 -6.69
N LEU A 21 0.94 -2.49 -5.41
CA LEU A 21 1.99 -1.62 -4.94
C LEU A 21 3.02 -2.47 -4.25
N HIS A 22 4.26 -2.08 -4.32
CA HIS A 22 5.27 -2.74 -3.53
C HIS A 22 5.42 -1.96 -2.23
N LEU A 23 5.10 -2.59 -1.11
CA LEU A 23 5.13 -1.93 0.19
C LEU A 23 6.27 -2.45 1.03
N ASN A 24 7.04 -1.53 1.58
CA ASN A 24 8.09 -1.90 2.50
C ASN A 24 7.90 -1.08 3.76
N ILE A 25 7.74 -1.74 4.90
CA ILE A 25 7.55 -1.08 6.18
C ILE A 25 8.71 -1.45 7.07
N VAL A 26 9.42 -0.45 7.56
CA VAL A 26 10.56 -0.69 8.43
C VAL A 26 10.45 0.11 9.70
N SER A 27 11.04 -0.40 10.76
CA SER A 27 11.22 0.33 12.00
C SER A 27 12.72 0.42 12.24
N PRO A 28 13.16 1.18 13.23
CA PRO A 28 14.60 1.25 13.48
C PRO A 28 15.22 -0.10 13.77
N GLU A 29 14.46 -1.04 14.30
CA GLU A 29 15.01 -2.33 14.69
C GLU A 29 14.94 -3.37 13.60
N LYS A 30 13.94 -3.30 12.72
CA LYS A 30 13.76 -4.40 11.77
C LYS A 30 12.81 -4.03 10.66
N GLU A 31 12.79 -4.87 9.67
CA GLU A 31 11.83 -4.77 8.59
C GLU A 31 10.56 -5.46 9.05
N LEU A 32 9.44 -4.79 8.92
CA LEU A 32 8.17 -5.34 9.38
C LEU A 32 7.36 -5.97 8.26
N PHE A 33 7.49 -5.48 7.06
CA PHE A 33 6.79 -6.05 5.92
C PHE A 33 7.50 -5.65 4.64
N ASN A 34 7.51 -6.57 3.69
CA ASN A 34 8.09 -6.30 2.39
C ASN A 34 7.37 -7.17 1.38
N GLY A 35 6.53 -6.61 0.57
CA GLY A 35 5.78 -7.40 -0.38
C GLY A 35 4.82 -6.55 -1.17
N GLU A 36 3.93 -7.21 -1.90
CA GLU A 36 2.97 -6.52 -2.73
C GLU A 36 1.65 -6.41 -2.06
N VAL A 37 1.01 -5.26 -2.18
CA VAL A 37 -0.28 -5.01 -1.56
C VAL A 37 -1.20 -4.35 -2.55
N GLU A 38 -2.49 -4.41 -2.28
CA GLU A 38 -3.50 -3.79 -3.11
C GLU A 38 -3.77 -2.36 -2.67
N SER A 39 -3.54 -2.06 -1.41
CA SER A 39 -3.73 -0.72 -0.90
C SER A 39 -3.06 -0.58 0.44
N VAL A 40 -2.81 0.65 0.86
CA VAL A 40 -2.32 0.92 2.19
C VAL A 40 -2.98 2.20 2.69
N THR A 41 -3.45 2.17 3.92
CA THR A 41 -4.07 3.32 4.56
C THR A 41 -3.18 3.74 5.72
N LEU A 42 -2.92 5.01 5.82
CA LEU A 42 -1.93 5.52 6.75
C LEU A 42 -2.50 6.67 7.59
N PRO A 43 -2.08 6.77 8.85
CA PRO A 43 -2.56 7.86 9.69
C PRO A 43 -1.69 9.11 9.49
N GLY A 44 -1.96 9.85 8.43
CA GLY A 44 -1.21 11.07 8.17
C GLY A 44 -1.43 12.09 9.26
N THR A 45 -0.48 12.97 9.46
CA THR A 45 -0.60 14.01 10.47
C THR A 45 -1.72 14.98 10.13
N MET A 46 -2.11 15.06 8.86
CA MET A 46 -3.22 15.91 8.46
C MET A 46 -4.49 15.14 8.26
N GLY A 47 -4.53 13.89 8.65
CA GLY A 47 -5.68 13.01 8.49
C GLY A 47 -5.29 11.73 7.79
N SER A 48 -6.09 10.72 7.98
CA SER A 48 -5.86 9.41 7.38
C SER A 48 -6.02 9.48 5.87
N PHE A 49 -5.22 8.74 5.14
CA PHE A 49 -5.33 8.69 3.69
C PHE A 49 -4.91 7.33 3.18
N SER A 50 -5.34 6.99 1.98
CA SER A 50 -5.03 5.70 1.38
C SER A 50 -4.23 5.88 0.10
N ILE A 51 -3.30 4.97 -0.14
CA ILE A 51 -2.54 4.92 -1.37
C ILE A 51 -2.99 3.71 -2.14
N LEU A 52 -3.47 3.92 -3.34
CA LEU A 52 -3.88 2.84 -4.22
C LEU A 52 -2.90 2.75 -5.36
N PRO A 53 -2.90 1.65 -6.10
CA PRO A 53 -2.03 1.53 -7.24
C PRO A 53 -2.22 2.71 -8.18
N GLN A 54 -1.15 3.19 -8.74
CA GLN A 54 -1.17 4.30 -9.69
C GLN A 54 -1.42 5.66 -9.04
N HIS A 55 -1.33 5.72 -7.73
CA HIS A 55 -1.41 6.99 -7.05
C HIS A 55 -0.21 7.86 -7.46
N ALA A 56 -0.41 9.16 -7.47
CA ALA A 56 0.70 10.07 -7.76
C ALA A 56 1.73 9.99 -6.65
N PRO A 57 2.97 10.34 -6.91
CA PRO A 57 3.99 10.32 -5.87
C PRO A 57 3.60 11.19 -4.68
N ILE A 58 3.95 10.75 -3.50
CA ILE A 58 3.57 11.42 -2.28
C ILE A 58 4.64 11.25 -1.21
N VAL A 59 4.79 12.26 -0.38
CA VAL A 59 5.62 12.19 0.81
C VAL A 59 4.80 12.80 1.93
N SER A 60 4.70 12.11 3.04
CA SER A 60 3.86 12.58 4.13
C SER A 60 4.38 12.13 5.47
N SER A 61 4.20 12.92 6.49
CA SER A 61 4.47 12.52 7.86
C SER A 61 3.30 11.75 8.40
N LEU A 62 3.57 10.85 9.32
CA LEU A 62 2.54 10.00 9.92
C LEU A 62 2.46 10.28 11.41
N GLY A 63 1.26 10.25 11.93
CA GLY A 63 1.03 10.40 13.36
C GLY A 63 0.66 9.10 14.00
N THR A 64 0.15 9.17 15.21
CA THR A 64 -0.25 7.99 15.95
C THR A 64 -1.54 7.45 15.35
N GLY A 65 -1.60 6.17 15.16
CA GLY A 65 -2.80 5.53 14.62
C GLY A 65 -2.50 4.17 14.04
N LYS A 66 -3.40 3.72 13.18
CA LYS A 66 -3.26 2.41 12.57
C LYS A 66 -2.88 2.54 11.12
N LEU A 67 -1.87 1.77 10.75
CA LEU A 67 -1.52 1.59 9.36
C LEU A 67 -2.18 0.29 8.92
N ILE A 68 -2.93 0.31 7.82
CA ILE A 68 -3.67 -0.86 7.36
C ILE A 68 -3.27 -1.15 5.94
N TYR A 69 -2.87 -2.37 5.64
CA TYR A 69 -2.57 -2.73 4.27
C TYR A 69 -3.32 -4.00 3.90
N ALA A 70 -3.68 -4.09 2.65
CA ALA A 70 -4.45 -5.23 2.14
C ALA A 70 -3.61 -6.01 1.16
N THR A 71 -3.51 -7.31 1.37
CA THR A 71 -2.80 -8.18 0.46
C THR A 71 -3.55 -9.50 0.36
N ASP A 72 -3.72 -9.99 -0.84
CA ASP A 72 -4.41 -11.26 -1.10
C ASP A 72 -5.79 -11.28 -0.48
N GLY A 73 -6.47 -10.14 -0.50
CA GLY A 73 -7.83 -10.07 0.01
C GLY A 73 -7.94 -9.96 1.51
N GLU A 74 -6.82 -9.85 2.22
CA GLU A 74 -6.83 -9.76 3.66
C GLU A 74 -6.24 -8.44 4.11
N GLU A 75 -6.78 -7.88 5.17
CA GLU A 75 -6.25 -6.65 5.74
C GLU A 75 -5.41 -6.95 6.95
N HIS A 76 -4.32 -6.25 7.08
CA HIS A 76 -3.43 -6.36 8.21
C HIS A 76 -3.24 -4.97 8.81
N GLU A 77 -3.09 -4.90 10.11
CA GLU A 77 -2.99 -3.63 10.81
C GLU A 77 -1.73 -3.56 11.65
N LEU A 78 -1.16 -2.37 11.74
CA LEU A 78 -0.05 -2.10 12.62
C LEU A 78 -0.35 -0.82 13.38
N ASP A 79 -0.11 -0.83 14.68
CA ASP A 79 -0.25 0.38 15.48
C ASP A 79 1.06 1.13 15.44
N ILE A 80 1.05 2.37 15.03
CA ILE A 80 2.25 3.16 14.94
C ILE A 80 2.15 4.41 15.78
N GLN A 81 3.27 4.91 16.21
CA GLN A 81 3.33 6.11 16.98
C GLN A 81 3.68 7.30 16.09
N SER A 82 4.56 7.11 15.17
CA SER A 82 4.97 8.16 14.25
C SER A 82 5.68 7.55 13.08
N GLY A 83 5.99 8.35 12.09
CA GLY A 83 6.74 7.87 10.96
C GLY A 83 6.58 8.78 9.76
N PHE A 84 6.99 8.25 8.62
CA PHE A 84 6.72 8.94 7.37
C PHE A 84 6.63 7.95 6.23
N VAL A 85 6.02 8.37 5.14
CA VAL A 85 5.83 7.54 3.98
C VAL A 85 6.29 8.29 2.75
N GLU A 86 6.87 7.55 1.83
CA GLU A 86 7.26 8.07 0.55
C GLU A 86 6.81 7.11 -0.51
N MET A 87 6.16 7.59 -1.55
CA MET A 87 5.66 6.72 -2.61
C MET A 87 6.07 7.29 -3.97
N SER A 88 6.59 6.43 -4.81
CA SER A 88 7.02 6.81 -6.14
C SER A 88 7.07 5.57 -7.00
N ASN A 89 6.57 5.65 -8.22
CA ASN A 89 6.67 4.56 -9.20
C ASN A 89 6.15 3.23 -8.67
N GLY A 90 5.03 3.27 -7.99
CA GLY A 90 4.41 2.03 -7.50
C GLY A 90 5.10 1.43 -6.29
N ARG A 91 6.07 2.13 -5.70
CA ARG A 91 6.75 1.64 -4.52
C ARG A 91 6.46 2.55 -3.36
N VAL A 92 6.09 1.96 -2.24
CA VAL A 92 5.73 2.69 -1.04
C VAL A 92 6.73 2.31 0.05
N ALA A 93 7.45 3.27 0.56
CA ALA A 93 8.41 3.03 1.63
C ALA A 93 7.89 3.73 2.88
N VAL A 94 7.74 2.98 3.95
CA VAL A 94 7.21 3.49 5.20
C VAL A 94 8.21 3.24 6.30
N CYS A 95 8.58 4.30 7.01
CA CYS A 95 9.45 4.18 8.17
C CYS A 95 8.63 4.57 9.36
N ILE A 96 8.55 3.72 10.36
CA ILE A 96 7.68 3.96 11.49
C ILE A 96 8.34 3.67 12.81
N GLU A 97 7.76 4.25 13.85
CA GLU A 97 8.03 3.84 15.22
C GLU A 97 6.78 3.20 15.73
N GLN A 98 6.88 2.00 16.24
CA GLN A 98 5.72 1.29 16.74
C GLN A 98 5.37 1.73 18.13
N GLN A 99 4.14 1.56 18.47
CA GLN A 99 3.67 1.85 19.82
C GLN A 99 4.07 0.78 20.79
#